data_9f29dbb4bc8f50c2feee3cff4197833d
#
_entry.id   9f29dbb4bc8f50c2feee3cff4197833d
#
_cell.length_a   1.000
_cell.length_b   1.000
_cell.length_c   1.000
_cell.angle_alpha   90.00
_cell.angle_beta   90.00
_cell.angle_gamma   90.00
#
_symmetry.space_group_name_H-M   'P 1'
#
loop_
_entity.id
_entity.type
_entity.pdbx_description
1 polymer ?
#
loop_
_entity_poly.entity_id
_entity_poly.type
_entity_poly.pdbx_seq_one_letter_code
_entity_poly.pdbx_strand_id
1 'polypeptide(L)'
;VMRRVRDEGFEAGIHTWDHIKWQDGVAGADATWTGTQMRLATDRFAEIFGESARVHGAAGWQMNIHAFRLAQRLGFDYCSDTRGTHPFVPVIRAEPMACPQLPTTLPTLDELLGTGDVNADNVAEVLLKASTDPRPTGHVYTLHAELEGGKLASVFETMLSGWKALGYQLVPMCE
;
A
#
# COMPACT_ATOMS: atom_id res chain seq x y z
N VAL A 1 14.63 11.83 -7.31
CA VAL A 1 13.87 10.66 -7.78
C VAL A 1 12.38 10.87 -7.53
N MET A 2 11.91 11.06 -6.29
CA MET A 2 10.47 11.12 -5.95
C MET A 2 9.67 12.19 -6.69
N ARG A 3 10.20 13.42 -6.84
CA ARG A 3 9.54 14.47 -7.64
C ARG A 3 9.33 14.02 -9.08
N ARG A 4 10.32 13.36 -9.68
CA ARG A 4 10.21 12.86 -11.05
C ARG A 4 9.09 11.82 -11.17
N VAL A 5 8.91 10.93 -10.20
CA VAL A 5 7.82 9.95 -10.20
C VAL A 5 6.47 10.66 -10.28
N ARG A 6 6.25 11.68 -9.43
CA ARG A 6 5.03 12.50 -9.49
C ARG A 6 4.90 13.26 -10.82
N ASP A 7 5.99 13.85 -11.31
CA ASP A 7 5.98 14.66 -12.55
C ASP A 7 5.68 13.80 -13.79
N GLU A 8 5.91 12.49 -13.73
CA GLU A 8 5.49 11.49 -14.73
C GLU A 8 4.02 11.06 -14.57
N GLY A 9 3.27 11.65 -13.63
CA GLY A 9 1.84 11.40 -13.43
C GLY A 9 1.50 10.29 -12.44
N PHE A 10 2.49 9.74 -11.72
CA PHE A 10 2.21 8.75 -10.68
C PHE A 10 1.80 9.43 -9.38
N GLU A 11 0.83 8.83 -8.70
CA GLU A 11 0.42 9.27 -7.37
C GLU A 11 1.55 9.05 -6.36
N ALA A 12 1.79 10.04 -5.51
CA ALA A 12 2.77 9.97 -4.44
C ALA A 12 2.07 10.08 -3.08
N GLY A 13 2.41 9.20 -2.15
CA GLY A 13 1.88 9.18 -0.81
C GLY A 13 2.99 9.01 0.23
N ILE A 14 2.62 9.02 1.51
CA ILE A 14 3.52 8.70 2.60
C ILE A 14 3.46 7.22 2.97
N HIS A 15 4.62 6.68 3.30
CA HIS A 15 4.78 5.29 3.74
C HIS A 15 5.49 5.25 5.09
N THR A 16 4.91 5.94 6.09
CA THR A 16 5.47 6.16 7.41
C THR A 16 6.78 6.97 7.41
N TRP A 17 7.36 7.27 8.58
CA TRP A 17 8.67 7.93 8.68
C TRP A 17 9.82 6.93 8.70
N ASP A 18 9.72 5.93 9.58
CA ASP A 18 10.70 4.85 9.74
C ASP A 18 9.95 3.53 9.61
N HIS A 19 10.17 2.86 8.49
CA HIS A 19 9.46 1.64 8.12
C HIS A 19 9.54 0.56 9.21
N ILE A 20 10.75 0.25 9.67
CA ILE A 20 10.98 -0.84 10.63
C ILE A 20 10.38 -0.48 11.98
N LYS A 21 10.67 0.72 12.50
CA LYS A 21 10.13 1.14 13.80
C LYS A 21 8.61 1.23 13.79
N TRP A 22 8.02 1.64 12.68
CA TRP A 22 6.57 1.65 12.54
C TRP A 22 6.01 0.24 12.56
N GLN A 23 6.47 -0.61 11.67
CA GLN A 23 5.99 -1.98 11.54
C GLN A 23 6.05 -2.75 12.85
N ASP A 24 7.16 -2.64 13.56
CA ASP A 24 7.39 -3.41 14.79
C ASP A 24 6.75 -2.76 16.03
N GLY A 25 6.53 -1.45 16.02
CA GLY A 25 6.17 -0.70 17.23
C GLY A 25 4.77 -0.12 17.26
N VAL A 26 4.15 0.21 16.12
CA VAL A 26 2.91 0.99 16.09
C VAL A 26 1.74 0.33 16.81
N ALA A 27 1.64 -0.98 16.79
CA ALA A 27 0.54 -1.71 17.42
C ALA A 27 0.43 -1.44 18.93
N GLY A 28 1.57 -1.30 19.61
CA GLY A 28 1.65 -0.99 21.05
C GLY A 28 1.93 0.48 21.37
N ALA A 29 2.06 1.34 20.37
CA ALA A 29 2.44 2.72 20.57
C ALA A 29 1.28 3.60 21.05
N ASP A 30 1.63 4.64 21.81
CA ASP A 30 0.68 5.67 22.26
C ASP A 30 0.41 6.74 21.17
N ALA A 31 -0.49 7.66 21.50
CA ALA A 31 -0.87 8.76 20.62
C ALA A 31 0.31 9.71 20.32
N THR A 32 1.20 9.92 21.27
CA THR A 32 2.33 10.84 21.14
C THR A 32 3.36 10.32 20.17
N TRP A 33 3.74 9.05 20.33
CA TRP A 33 4.69 8.39 19.42
C TRP A 33 4.10 8.31 18.00
N THR A 34 2.86 7.82 17.87
CA THR A 34 2.19 7.69 16.58
C THR A 34 2.07 9.05 15.87
N GLY A 35 1.68 10.09 16.61
CA GLY A 35 1.60 11.45 16.08
C GLY A 35 2.93 12.01 15.63
N THR A 36 4.01 11.71 16.36
CA THR A 36 5.37 12.13 15.98
C THR A 36 5.82 11.48 14.68
N GLN A 37 5.63 10.18 14.53
CA GLN A 37 5.99 9.44 13.30
C GLN A 37 5.20 9.98 12.09
N MET A 38 3.90 10.17 12.24
CA MET A 38 3.05 10.68 11.17
C MET A 38 3.45 12.12 10.77
N ARG A 39 3.69 12.99 11.76
CA ARG A 39 4.12 14.37 11.51
C ARG A 39 5.45 14.43 10.76
N LEU A 40 6.45 13.65 11.18
CA LEU A 40 7.74 13.59 10.48
C LEU A 40 7.58 13.19 9.02
N ALA A 41 6.72 12.20 8.74
CA ALA A 41 6.44 11.75 7.38
C ALA A 41 5.72 12.83 6.55
N THR A 42 4.69 13.49 7.10
CA THR A 42 3.95 14.55 6.41
C THR A 42 4.79 15.80 6.18
N ASP A 43 5.59 16.21 7.17
CA ASP A 43 6.50 17.36 7.04
C ASP A 43 7.53 17.10 5.92
N ARG A 44 8.12 15.91 5.91
CA ARG A 44 9.08 15.54 4.87
C ARG A 44 8.45 15.44 3.48
N PHE A 45 7.22 14.93 3.39
CA PHE A 45 6.48 14.94 2.13
C PHE A 45 6.29 16.37 1.61
N ALA A 46 5.83 17.28 2.47
CA ALA A 46 5.64 18.68 2.12
C ALA A 46 6.94 19.38 1.68
N GLU A 47 8.06 19.10 2.35
CA GLU A 47 9.39 19.60 1.94
C GLU A 47 9.79 19.11 0.53
N ILE A 48 9.50 17.85 0.21
CA ILE A 48 9.86 17.25 -1.08
C ILE A 48 8.96 17.77 -2.20
N PHE A 49 7.66 17.79 -1.98
CA PHE A 49 6.67 18.01 -3.04
C PHE A 49 6.10 19.42 -3.07
N GLY A 50 6.23 20.20 -1.97
CA GLY A 50 5.66 21.54 -1.87
C GLY A 50 4.15 21.55 -1.60
N GLU A 51 3.58 20.42 -1.24
CA GLU A 51 2.14 20.21 -0.98
C GLU A 51 1.93 19.19 0.13
N SER A 52 0.73 19.12 0.70
CA SER A 52 0.39 18.13 1.70
C SER A 52 0.16 16.76 1.08
N ALA A 53 0.56 15.69 1.79
CA ALA A 53 0.22 14.33 1.41
C ALA A 53 -1.30 14.12 1.47
N ARG A 54 -1.84 13.40 0.51
CA ARG A 54 -3.27 13.09 0.43
C ARG A 54 -3.58 11.62 0.63
N VAL A 55 -2.57 10.78 0.60
CA VAL A 55 -2.71 9.33 0.74
C VAL A 55 -1.62 8.75 1.63
N HIS A 56 -1.93 7.64 2.29
CA HIS A 56 -1.03 6.93 3.19
C HIS A 56 -1.10 5.42 2.96
N GLY A 57 0.05 4.78 3.02
CA GLY A 57 0.17 3.32 3.08
C GLY A 57 1.04 2.94 4.27
N ALA A 58 0.50 2.18 5.22
CA ALA A 58 1.23 1.80 6.42
C ALA A 58 2.27 0.72 6.15
N ALA A 59 3.48 0.88 6.70
CA ALA A 59 4.52 -0.13 6.65
C ALA A 59 4.02 -1.44 7.28
N GLY A 60 4.17 -2.55 6.55
CA GLY A 60 3.73 -3.87 6.96
C GLY A 60 2.23 -3.99 7.26
N TRP A 61 1.41 -3.06 6.76
CA TRP A 61 -0.03 -2.96 7.07
C TRP A 61 -0.32 -2.88 8.57
N GLN A 62 0.62 -2.33 9.35
CA GLN A 62 0.47 -2.19 10.79
C GLN A 62 -0.10 -0.82 11.16
N MET A 63 -1.17 -0.83 11.94
CA MET A 63 -1.89 0.37 12.37
C MET A 63 -2.31 0.26 13.82
N ASN A 64 -2.58 1.41 14.45
CA ASN A 64 -3.29 1.51 15.71
C ASN A 64 -4.44 2.52 15.61
N ILE A 65 -5.27 2.62 16.64
CA ILE A 65 -6.41 3.55 16.66
C ILE A 65 -5.99 5.01 16.50
N HIS A 66 -4.81 5.39 16.99
CA HIS A 66 -4.30 6.76 16.89
C HIS A 66 -3.91 7.10 15.45
N ALA A 67 -3.34 6.15 14.71
CA ALA A 67 -2.99 6.32 13.30
C ALA A 67 -4.25 6.47 12.42
N PHE A 68 -5.27 5.65 12.62
CA PHE A 68 -6.56 5.81 11.93
C PHE A 68 -7.23 7.15 12.20
N ARG A 69 -7.22 7.61 13.45
CA ARG A 69 -7.73 8.94 13.81
C ARG A 69 -6.92 10.08 13.18
N LEU A 70 -5.61 9.91 13.04
CA LEU A 70 -4.75 10.89 12.37
C LEU A 70 -5.01 10.93 10.86
N ALA A 71 -5.19 9.80 10.21
CA ALA A 71 -5.48 9.73 8.78
C ALA A 71 -6.70 10.61 8.41
N GLN A 72 -7.81 10.49 9.16
CA GLN A 72 -8.98 11.34 8.91
C GLN A 72 -8.76 12.82 9.29
N ARG A 73 -7.98 13.13 10.37
CA ARG A 73 -7.69 14.51 10.77
C ARG A 73 -6.79 15.24 9.80
N LEU A 74 -5.86 14.53 9.18
CA LEU A 74 -4.96 15.05 8.15
C LEU A 74 -5.67 15.22 6.80
N GLY A 75 -6.89 14.70 6.67
CA GLY A 75 -7.70 14.84 5.47
C GLY A 75 -7.20 14.01 4.30
N PHE A 76 -6.65 12.83 4.57
CA PHE A 76 -6.31 11.90 3.49
C PHE A 76 -7.57 11.48 2.74
N ASP A 77 -7.46 11.41 1.42
CA ASP A 77 -8.56 11.00 0.55
C ASP A 77 -8.89 9.53 0.75
N TYR A 78 -7.87 8.72 0.89
CA TYR A 78 -7.94 7.31 1.25
C TYR A 78 -6.59 6.84 1.83
N CYS A 79 -6.59 5.63 2.38
CA CYS A 79 -5.36 4.96 2.81
C CYS A 79 -5.34 3.51 2.32
N SER A 80 -4.14 2.96 2.15
CA SER A 80 -3.89 1.54 1.88
C SER A 80 -3.09 0.92 3.04
N ASP A 81 -3.68 0.97 4.24
CA ASP A 81 -3.02 0.62 5.49
C ASP A 81 -3.27 -0.82 5.93
N THR A 82 -4.07 -1.56 5.17
CA THR A 82 -4.59 -2.86 5.62
C THR A 82 -4.56 -3.90 4.51
N ARG A 83 -4.68 -5.16 4.94
CA ARG A 83 -5.03 -6.28 4.05
C ARG A 83 -6.55 -6.46 4.07
N GLY A 84 -7.13 -6.89 2.96
CA GLY A 84 -8.56 -7.11 2.90
C GLY A 84 -9.04 -7.59 1.53
N THR A 85 -10.33 -7.54 1.31
CA THR A 85 -10.97 -8.06 0.09
C THR A 85 -11.74 -7.00 -0.72
N HIS A 86 -12.02 -5.86 -0.13
CA HIS A 86 -12.78 -4.76 -0.75
C HIS A 86 -12.55 -3.46 0.02
N PRO A 87 -12.79 -2.30 -0.58
CA PRO A 87 -12.74 -1.02 0.11
C PRO A 87 -13.72 -0.96 1.29
N PHE A 88 -13.33 -0.32 2.38
CA PHE A 88 -14.15 -0.21 3.58
C PHE A 88 -13.83 1.03 4.40
N VAL A 89 -14.77 1.42 5.26
CA VAL A 89 -14.56 2.41 6.32
C VAL A 89 -14.31 1.66 7.63
N PRO A 90 -13.13 1.82 8.26
CA PRO A 90 -12.82 1.13 9.50
C PRO A 90 -13.77 1.54 10.64
N VAL A 91 -14.19 0.57 11.44
CA VAL A 91 -14.91 0.81 12.70
C VAL A 91 -14.13 0.18 13.84
N ILE A 92 -13.57 1.00 14.73
CA ILE A 92 -12.72 0.54 15.83
C ILE A 92 -13.36 0.96 17.15
N ARG A 93 -13.70 0.01 18.01
CA ARG A 93 -14.38 0.25 19.29
C ARG A 93 -15.66 1.09 19.14
N ALA A 94 -16.46 0.75 18.12
CA ALA A 94 -17.68 1.47 17.72
C ALA A 94 -17.47 2.91 17.22
N GLU A 95 -16.24 3.33 16.96
CA GLU A 95 -15.91 4.62 16.35
C GLU A 95 -15.63 4.44 14.86
N PRO A 96 -16.43 5.00 13.94
CA PRO A 96 -16.12 4.97 12.51
C PRO A 96 -14.97 5.93 12.19
N MET A 97 -14.02 5.46 11.39
CA MET A 97 -12.88 6.25 10.90
C MET A 97 -13.20 6.73 9.48
N ALA A 98 -13.48 8.02 9.31
CA ALA A 98 -14.01 8.56 8.05
C ALA A 98 -13.08 8.39 6.83
N CYS A 99 -11.75 8.22 7.04
CA CYS A 99 -10.83 7.96 5.94
C CYS A 99 -11.01 6.52 5.43
N PRO A 100 -11.41 6.31 4.16
CA PRO A 100 -11.63 4.97 3.62
C PRO A 100 -10.31 4.21 3.46
N GLN A 101 -10.39 2.89 3.55
CA GLN A 101 -9.30 1.97 3.29
C GLN A 101 -9.49 1.29 1.95
N LEU A 102 -8.47 1.32 1.10
CA LEU A 102 -8.30 0.52 -0.10
C LEU A 102 -7.27 -0.57 0.20
N PRO A 103 -7.71 -1.74 0.69
CA PRO A 103 -6.79 -2.74 1.21
C PRO A 103 -6.03 -3.44 0.08
N THR A 104 -4.79 -3.85 0.35
CA THR A 104 -4.08 -4.80 -0.50
C THR A 104 -4.83 -6.13 -0.53
N THR A 105 -5.21 -6.58 -1.72
CA THR A 105 -6.07 -7.76 -1.91
C THR A 105 -5.33 -8.99 -2.42
N LEU A 106 -4.16 -8.78 -3.04
CA LEU A 106 -3.31 -9.85 -3.55
C LEU A 106 -2.09 -10.06 -2.64
N PRO A 107 -1.51 -11.26 -2.61
CA PRO A 107 -0.23 -11.48 -1.96
C PRO A 107 0.87 -10.71 -2.68
N THR A 108 1.93 -10.34 -1.97
CA THR A 108 3.14 -9.73 -2.54
C THR A 108 4.15 -10.82 -2.97
N LEU A 109 5.15 -10.47 -3.79
CA LEU A 109 6.14 -11.45 -4.22
C LEU A 109 6.99 -11.98 -3.05
N ASP A 110 7.32 -11.15 -2.08
CA ASP A 110 8.07 -11.57 -0.89
C ASP A 110 7.27 -12.49 0.05
N GLU A 111 5.94 -12.37 0.07
CA GLU A 111 5.07 -13.33 0.78
C GLU A 111 4.99 -14.69 0.07
N LEU A 112 5.10 -14.72 -1.23
CA LEU A 112 4.96 -15.94 -2.03
C LEU A 112 6.27 -16.70 -2.21
N LEU A 113 7.36 -15.99 -2.46
CA LEU A 113 8.66 -16.58 -2.74
C LEU A 113 9.18 -17.42 -1.57
N GLY A 114 9.55 -18.66 -1.88
CA GLY A 114 10.00 -19.62 -0.86
C GLY A 114 8.88 -20.30 -0.07
N THR A 115 7.61 -20.04 -0.40
CA THR A 115 6.47 -20.77 0.19
C THR A 115 6.17 -22.01 -0.64
N GLY A 116 6.38 -23.20 -0.07
CA GLY A 116 6.27 -24.45 -0.81
C GLY A 116 7.25 -24.48 -1.99
N ASP A 117 6.73 -24.77 -3.20
CA ASP A 117 7.51 -24.84 -4.43
C ASP A 117 7.55 -23.50 -5.22
N VAL A 118 7.09 -22.40 -4.62
CA VAL A 118 7.04 -21.10 -5.29
C VAL A 118 8.42 -20.46 -5.34
N ASN A 119 8.85 -20.12 -6.55
CA ASN A 119 10.13 -19.50 -6.83
C ASN A 119 10.00 -18.47 -7.97
N ALA A 120 11.11 -17.85 -8.39
CA ALA A 120 11.08 -16.81 -9.41
C ALA A 120 10.53 -17.25 -10.78
N ASP A 121 10.59 -18.54 -11.09
CA ASP A 121 10.16 -19.05 -12.41
C ASP A 121 8.62 -19.21 -12.48
N ASN A 122 7.95 -19.41 -11.34
CA ASN A 122 6.52 -19.72 -11.31
C ASN A 122 5.67 -18.71 -10.51
N VAL A 123 6.28 -17.79 -9.76
CA VAL A 123 5.54 -16.85 -8.90
C VAL A 123 4.56 -15.95 -9.65
N ALA A 124 4.90 -15.56 -10.89
CA ALA A 124 3.99 -14.78 -11.73
C ALA A 124 2.70 -15.56 -12.04
N GLU A 125 2.79 -16.85 -12.36
CA GLU A 125 1.64 -17.70 -12.61
C GLU A 125 0.77 -17.86 -11.35
N VAL A 126 1.39 -18.09 -10.20
CA VAL A 126 0.70 -18.19 -8.91
C VAL A 126 -0.10 -16.92 -8.62
N LEU A 127 0.52 -15.75 -8.81
CA LEU A 127 -0.15 -14.48 -8.55
C LEU A 127 -1.26 -14.18 -9.57
N LEU A 128 -1.02 -14.44 -10.85
CA LEU A 128 -2.05 -14.30 -11.89
C LEU A 128 -3.25 -15.20 -11.61
N LYS A 129 -3.02 -16.43 -11.18
CA LYS A 129 -4.08 -17.34 -10.75
C LYS A 129 -4.85 -16.79 -9.54
N ALA A 130 -4.17 -16.22 -8.55
CA ALA A 130 -4.83 -15.58 -7.41
C ALA A 130 -5.70 -14.38 -7.81
N SER A 131 -5.35 -13.68 -8.90
CA SER A 131 -6.12 -12.54 -9.41
C SER A 131 -7.31 -12.92 -10.29
N THR A 132 -7.52 -14.21 -10.61
CA THR A 132 -8.68 -14.66 -11.38
C THR A 132 -9.98 -14.70 -10.57
N ASP A 133 -9.91 -14.60 -9.25
CA ASP A 133 -11.09 -14.48 -8.39
C ASP A 133 -11.76 -13.12 -8.61
N PRO A 134 -12.96 -13.07 -9.24
CA PRO A 134 -13.55 -11.81 -9.66
C PRO A 134 -13.96 -10.97 -8.44
N ARG A 135 -13.55 -9.71 -8.45
CA ARG A 135 -13.91 -8.74 -7.41
C ARG A 135 -14.61 -7.52 -8.04
N PRO A 136 -15.78 -7.12 -7.54
CA PRO A 136 -16.49 -5.97 -8.08
C PRO A 136 -15.69 -4.66 -8.06
N THR A 137 -14.77 -4.54 -7.12
CA THR A 137 -13.90 -3.36 -6.93
C THR A 137 -12.49 -3.56 -7.47
N GLY A 138 -12.25 -4.65 -8.23
CA GLY A 138 -10.92 -5.00 -8.72
C GLY A 138 -9.97 -5.50 -7.62
N HIS A 139 -8.71 -5.58 -7.97
CA HIS A 139 -7.63 -6.00 -7.07
C HIS A 139 -6.66 -4.85 -6.81
N VAL A 140 -6.12 -4.82 -5.61
CA VAL A 140 -4.98 -3.98 -5.24
C VAL A 140 -3.77 -4.88 -5.04
N TYR A 141 -2.72 -4.62 -5.80
CA TYR A 141 -1.43 -5.28 -5.67
C TYR A 141 -0.41 -4.31 -5.10
N THR A 142 0.29 -4.74 -4.05
CA THR A 142 1.42 -4.00 -3.48
C THR A 142 2.72 -4.60 -3.98
N LEU A 143 3.56 -3.79 -4.58
CA LEU A 143 4.89 -4.16 -5.06
C LEU A 143 5.99 -3.52 -4.19
N HIS A 144 7.17 -4.12 -4.19
CA HIS A 144 8.35 -3.59 -3.54
C HIS A 144 9.42 -3.30 -4.60
N ALA A 145 9.82 -2.04 -4.73
CA ALA A 145 10.72 -1.59 -5.79
C ALA A 145 12.06 -2.35 -5.83
N GLU A 146 12.50 -2.89 -4.70
CA GLU A 146 13.72 -3.70 -4.57
C GLU A 146 13.60 -5.05 -5.27
N LEU A 147 12.39 -5.59 -5.36
CA LEU A 147 12.09 -6.86 -6.04
C LEU A 147 11.65 -6.60 -7.47
N GLU A 148 10.46 -6.03 -7.66
CA GLU A 148 9.83 -5.82 -8.96
C GLU A 148 10.53 -4.74 -9.80
N GLY A 149 11.19 -3.78 -9.18
CA GLY A 149 12.02 -2.80 -9.87
C GLY A 149 13.49 -3.21 -10.03
N GLY A 150 13.86 -4.39 -9.50
CA GLY A 150 15.22 -4.92 -9.46
C GLY A 150 15.35 -6.33 -10.05
N LYS A 151 15.65 -7.29 -9.20
CA LYS A 151 15.95 -8.67 -9.60
C LYS A 151 14.78 -9.39 -10.29
N LEU A 152 13.56 -9.00 -10.00
CA LEU A 152 12.32 -9.59 -10.51
C LEU A 152 11.60 -8.70 -11.51
N ALA A 153 12.29 -7.76 -12.16
CA ALA A 153 11.69 -6.87 -13.14
C ALA A 153 11.03 -7.65 -14.30
N SER A 154 11.65 -8.71 -14.80
CA SER A 154 11.08 -9.58 -15.83
C SER A 154 9.83 -10.35 -15.36
N VAL A 155 9.79 -10.75 -14.09
CA VAL A 155 8.61 -11.35 -13.47
C VAL A 155 7.47 -10.32 -13.43
N PHE A 156 7.77 -9.09 -13.05
CA PHE A 156 6.79 -8.01 -13.01
C PHE A 156 6.24 -7.67 -14.40
N GLU A 157 7.08 -7.62 -15.43
CA GLU A 157 6.64 -7.47 -16.82
C GLU A 157 5.68 -8.59 -17.25
N THR A 158 5.96 -9.84 -16.83
CA THR A 158 5.08 -10.99 -17.06
C THR A 158 3.73 -10.81 -16.36
N MET A 159 3.73 -10.35 -15.11
CA MET A 159 2.51 -10.07 -14.35
C MET A 159 1.66 -8.98 -15.01
N LEU A 160 2.26 -7.85 -15.41
CA LEU A 160 1.56 -6.75 -16.09
C LEU A 160 0.93 -7.22 -17.41
N SER A 161 1.66 -8.01 -18.18
CA SER A 161 1.18 -8.58 -19.45
C SER A 161 0.05 -9.59 -19.20
N GLY A 162 0.18 -10.41 -18.16
CA GLY A 162 -0.81 -11.40 -17.77
C GLY A 162 -2.12 -10.75 -17.28
N TRP A 163 -2.06 -9.71 -16.45
CA TRP A 163 -3.27 -8.99 -16.03
C TRP A 163 -3.99 -8.32 -17.20
N LYS A 164 -3.25 -7.73 -18.15
CA LYS A 164 -3.85 -7.20 -19.37
C LYS A 164 -4.51 -8.30 -20.20
N ALA A 165 -3.89 -9.47 -20.33
CA ALA A 165 -4.46 -10.62 -21.04
C ALA A 165 -5.72 -11.18 -20.34
N LEU A 166 -5.81 -11.06 -19.00
CA LEU A 166 -7.01 -11.39 -18.22
C LEU A 166 -8.11 -10.32 -18.31
N GLY A 167 -7.87 -9.22 -19.04
CA GLY A 167 -8.85 -8.14 -19.24
C GLY A 167 -8.83 -7.05 -18.17
N TYR A 168 -7.86 -7.05 -17.25
CA TYR A 168 -7.73 -5.99 -16.25
C TYR A 168 -7.23 -4.68 -16.88
N GLN A 169 -7.80 -3.59 -16.43
CA GLN A 169 -7.25 -2.25 -16.60
C GLN A 169 -6.34 -1.95 -15.41
N LEU A 170 -5.12 -1.54 -15.69
CA LEU A 170 -4.16 -1.12 -14.66
C LEU A 170 -4.34 0.37 -14.44
N VAL A 171 -4.85 0.74 -13.28
CA VAL A 171 -5.22 2.12 -12.93
C VAL A 171 -4.54 2.51 -11.61
N PRO A 172 -4.30 3.82 -11.38
CA PRO A 172 -3.89 4.30 -10.05
C PRO A 172 -5.03 4.09 -9.04
N MET A 173 -4.68 4.05 -7.75
CA MET A 173 -5.66 3.78 -6.68
C MET A 173 -6.68 4.91 -6.49
N CYS A 174 -6.40 6.12 -6.98
CA CYS A 174 -7.29 7.27 -6.91
C CYS A 174 -8.48 7.22 -7.92
N GLU A 175 -8.49 6.27 -8.85
CA GLU A 175 -9.60 6.03 -9.80
C GLU A 175 -10.56 4.96 -9.28
#